data_3a33148a2e79a921a038fd495559463c
#
_entry.id   3a33148a2e79a921a038fd495559463c
#
_cell.length_a   1.000
_cell.length_b   1.000
_cell.length_c   1.000
_cell.angle_alpha   90.00
_cell.angle_beta   90.00
_cell.angle_gamma   90.00
#
_symmetry.space_group_name_H-M   'P 1'
#
loop_
_entity.id
_entity.type
_entity.pdbx_description
1 polymer ?
#
loop_
_entity_poly.entity_id
_entity_poly.type
_entity_poly.pdbx_seq_one_letter_code
_entity_poly.pdbx_strand_id
1 'polypeptide(L)'
;MRSRWLAALLITLIVIVGLVYLAVPYAHAAALFVRAANLGGRVEAFADSRARAVSLEEPHLVPTRQGEVRAQFYRPQGSVRRSVLLVPGVHSMGIAEPRLTALARDLAGSGITVMTLALPDLMGYQITARSADVIEDAVAWMAARRDLSPDGKIGMVGISFSGGLSIVAAGREAIRDKVAFVLSFGGHGDLGRVLRYLATGEAVEAPGVLSHPPHDYGVAVILYAGADRVVPPSQVAGLRDGIRTFLLASQLTLVNMDEANATFAKAREMVKSLPEPSATYLTWVNDRNVKEMGPLLVPHLGTQGDAAASPERAPTPPSAPVFLLHGDEDTVIPTAESVVLGNYLRDKGVDVNVLISHIITHAELDRSAAVGETWKLISFWADVLQR
;
A
#
# COMPACT_ATOMS: atom_id res chain seq x y z
N MET A 1 -35.46 10.19 -49.27
CA MET A 1 -34.19 10.84 -48.86
C MET A 1 -34.18 11.24 -47.37
N ARG A 2 -35.20 11.88 -46.79
CA ARG A 2 -35.24 12.30 -45.38
C ARG A 2 -35.04 11.14 -44.35
N SER A 3 -35.60 9.95 -44.55
CA SER A 3 -35.48 8.82 -43.64
C SER A 3 -34.04 8.27 -43.54
N ARG A 4 -33.27 8.28 -44.63
CA ARG A 4 -31.86 7.83 -44.65
C ARG A 4 -30.95 8.78 -43.90
N TRP A 5 -31.21 10.10 -43.98
CA TRP A 5 -30.47 11.10 -43.19
C TRP A 5 -30.77 11.02 -41.70
N LEU A 6 -32.03 10.75 -41.30
CA LEU A 6 -32.40 10.56 -39.89
C LEU A 6 -31.77 9.29 -39.33
N ALA A 7 -31.73 8.20 -40.07
CA ALA A 7 -31.06 6.97 -39.66
C ALA A 7 -29.54 7.19 -39.51
N ALA A 8 -28.89 7.89 -40.43
CA ALA A 8 -27.47 8.19 -40.32
C ALA A 8 -27.14 9.07 -39.09
N LEU A 9 -27.94 10.12 -38.84
CA LEU A 9 -27.81 10.97 -37.65
C LEU A 9 -27.99 10.16 -36.35
N LEU A 10 -28.96 9.26 -36.27
CA LEU A 10 -29.20 8.41 -35.12
C LEU A 10 -28.02 7.48 -34.87
N ILE A 11 -27.48 6.82 -35.90
CA ILE A 11 -26.30 5.98 -35.81
C ILE A 11 -25.09 6.77 -35.30
N THR A 12 -24.87 7.95 -35.90
CA THR A 12 -23.77 8.83 -35.49
C THR A 12 -23.89 9.23 -34.00
N LEU A 13 -25.11 9.59 -33.55
CA LEU A 13 -25.37 9.92 -32.16
C LEU A 13 -25.11 8.74 -31.23
N ILE A 14 -25.56 7.53 -31.58
CA ILE A 14 -25.31 6.30 -30.83
C ILE A 14 -23.81 6.04 -30.73
N VAL A 15 -23.07 6.18 -31.83
CA VAL A 15 -21.60 6.01 -31.84
C VAL A 15 -20.93 7.04 -30.94
N ILE A 16 -21.29 8.32 -31.02
CA ILE A 16 -20.74 9.37 -30.15
C ILE A 16 -21.05 9.09 -28.71
N VAL A 17 -22.29 8.76 -28.35
CA VAL A 17 -22.67 8.41 -26.97
C VAL A 17 -21.90 7.19 -26.48
N GLY A 18 -21.73 6.17 -27.34
CA GLY A 18 -20.91 4.99 -27.01
C GLY A 18 -19.43 5.35 -26.74
N LEU A 19 -18.83 6.18 -27.60
CA LEU A 19 -17.45 6.63 -27.42
C LEU A 19 -17.28 7.47 -26.15
N VAL A 20 -18.21 8.37 -25.87
CA VAL A 20 -18.21 9.17 -24.62
C VAL A 20 -18.32 8.23 -23.41
N TYR A 21 -19.23 7.27 -23.44
CA TYR A 21 -19.39 6.30 -22.35
C TYR A 21 -18.11 5.50 -22.10
N LEU A 22 -17.44 5.04 -23.15
CA LEU A 22 -16.17 4.32 -23.06
C LEU A 22 -15.01 5.21 -22.56
N ALA A 23 -15.04 6.51 -22.84
CA ALA A 23 -13.99 7.45 -22.43
C ALA A 23 -14.12 7.90 -20.96
N VAL A 24 -15.31 7.83 -20.36
CA VAL A 24 -15.57 8.31 -18.99
C VAL A 24 -14.62 7.70 -17.93
N PRO A 25 -14.38 6.37 -17.89
CA PRO A 25 -13.47 5.79 -16.91
C PRO A 25 -12.03 6.32 -17.03
N TYR A 26 -11.56 6.50 -18.26
CA TYR A 26 -10.22 7.05 -18.54
C TYR A 26 -10.11 8.52 -18.11
N ALA A 27 -11.18 9.30 -18.30
CA ALA A 27 -11.24 10.69 -17.85
C ALA A 27 -11.19 10.79 -16.31
N HIS A 28 -11.89 9.90 -15.60
CA HIS A 28 -11.82 9.82 -14.13
C HIS A 28 -10.45 9.37 -13.64
N ALA A 29 -9.86 8.35 -14.29
CA ALA A 29 -8.52 7.88 -13.96
C ALA A 29 -7.45 8.94 -14.24
N ALA A 30 -7.56 9.68 -15.35
CA ALA A 30 -6.66 10.78 -15.65
C ALA A 30 -6.78 11.92 -14.63
N ALA A 31 -7.99 12.27 -14.22
CA ALA A 31 -8.20 13.27 -13.17
C ALA A 31 -7.66 12.83 -11.82
N LEU A 32 -7.85 11.55 -11.45
CA LEU A 32 -7.24 10.95 -10.26
C LEU A 32 -5.72 11.02 -10.32
N PHE A 33 -5.11 10.60 -11.44
CA PHE A 33 -3.67 10.63 -11.64
C PHE A 33 -3.10 12.05 -11.49
N VAL A 34 -3.72 13.05 -12.12
CA VAL A 34 -3.29 14.45 -12.08
C VAL A 34 -3.27 14.98 -10.64
N ARG A 35 -4.31 14.68 -9.84
CA ARG A 35 -4.39 15.07 -8.43
C ARG A 35 -3.36 14.33 -7.56
N ALA A 36 -3.30 13.01 -7.68
CA ALA A 36 -2.37 12.19 -6.91
C ALA A 36 -0.90 12.53 -7.21
N ALA A 37 -0.59 12.91 -8.45
CA ALA A 37 0.75 13.37 -8.86
C ALA A 37 1.04 14.82 -8.45
N ASN A 38 0.04 15.59 -8.00
CA ASN A 38 0.16 17.01 -7.63
C ASN A 38 0.92 17.79 -8.73
N LEU A 39 0.43 17.69 -9.98
CA LEU A 39 1.15 18.24 -11.15
C LEU A 39 1.16 19.75 -11.19
N GLY A 40 0.26 20.41 -10.47
CA GLY A 40 0.13 21.85 -10.39
C GLY A 40 -0.51 22.50 -11.62
N GLY A 41 -0.69 23.81 -11.52
CA GLY A 41 -1.13 24.64 -12.64
C GLY A 41 -2.56 24.41 -13.12
N ARG A 42 -2.82 24.70 -14.41
CA ARG A 42 -4.19 24.66 -14.98
C ARG A 42 -4.75 23.24 -15.12
N VAL A 43 -3.87 22.25 -15.25
CA VAL A 43 -4.27 20.84 -15.42
C VAL A 43 -4.84 20.29 -14.11
N GLU A 44 -4.16 20.57 -12.99
CA GLU A 44 -4.64 20.17 -11.66
C GLU A 44 -5.91 20.92 -11.28
N ALA A 45 -5.97 22.25 -11.49
CA ALA A 45 -7.18 23.03 -11.25
C ALA A 45 -8.39 22.51 -12.06
N PHE A 46 -8.18 22.01 -13.27
CA PHE A 46 -9.23 21.37 -14.07
C PHE A 46 -9.63 20.01 -13.45
N ALA A 47 -8.66 19.17 -13.05
CA ALA A 47 -8.93 17.89 -12.41
C ALA A 47 -9.70 18.08 -11.08
N ASP A 48 -9.31 19.07 -10.28
CA ASP A 48 -9.99 19.44 -9.02
C ASP A 48 -11.44 19.90 -9.27
N SER A 49 -11.68 20.68 -10.33
CA SER A 49 -13.04 21.11 -10.68
C SER A 49 -13.98 19.95 -11.03
N ARG A 50 -13.43 18.78 -11.34
CA ARG A 50 -14.18 17.55 -11.63
C ARG A 50 -14.27 16.60 -10.43
N ALA A 51 -13.48 16.85 -9.38
CA ALA A 51 -13.55 16.08 -8.15
C ALA A 51 -14.87 16.38 -7.41
N ARG A 52 -15.46 15.36 -6.83
CA ARG A 52 -16.58 15.52 -5.89
C ARG A 52 -16.07 16.12 -4.59
N ALA A 53 -16.87 16.98 -3.97
CA ALA A 53 -16.58 17.41 -2.61
C ALA A 53 -16.58 16.19 -1.66
N VAL A 54 -15.61 16.14 -0.77
CA VAL A 54 -15.39 15.02 0.16
C VAL A 54 -15.60 15.49 1.59
N SER A 55 -16.50 14.82 2.31
CA SER A 55 -16.65 14.97 3.75
C SER A 55 -15.80 13.97 4.50
N LEU A 56 -15.17 14.44 5.57
CA LEU A 56 -14.46 13.62 6.53
C LEU A 56 -15.39 13.37 7.72
N GLU A 57 -15.70 12.10 8.02
CA GLU A 57 -16.50 11.77 9.20
C GLU A 57 -15.61 11.73 10.44
N GLU A 58 -16.23 11.80 11.64
CA GLU A 58 -15.51 11.51 12.88
C GLU A 58 -14.97 10.08 12.84
N PRO A 59 -13.81 9.82 13.48
CA PRO A 59 -13.22 8.48 13.48
C PRO A 59 -14.17 7.43 14.07
N HIS A 60 -14.30 6.32 13.36
CA HIS A 60 -15.08 5.16 13.79
C HIS A 60 -14.19 4.12 14.49
N LEU A 61 -14.80 3.34 15.38
CA LEU A 61 -14.22 2.12 15.90
C LEU A 61 -14.82 0.93 15.16
N VAL A 62 -13.97 0.15 14.51
CA VAL A 62 -14.35 -1.07 13.79
C VAL A 62 -14.03 -2.26 14.69
N PRO A 63 -15.05 -3.08 15.05
CA PRO A 63 -14.82 -4.28 15.85
C PRO A 63 -14.06 -5.32 15.04
N THR A 64 -13.01 -5.87 15.61
CA THR A 64 -12.21 -6.96 15.04
C THR A 64 -11.93 -8.02 16.10
N ARG A 65 -11.53 -9.22 15.68
CA ARG A 65 -11.08 -10.29 16.60
C ARG A 65 -9.84 -9.92 17.42
N GLN A 66 -9.12 -8.87 17.01
CA GLN A 66 -7.96 -8.32 17.68
C GLN A 66 -8.30 -7.12 18.60
N GLY A 67 -9.59 -6.81 18.76
CA GLY A 67 -10.09 -5.64 19.45
C GLY A 67 -10.62 -4.57 18.50
N GLU A 68 -11.07 -3.45 19.05
CA GLU A 68 -11.54 -2.32 18.23
C GLU A 68 -10.37 -1.56 17.62
N VAL A 69 -10.46 -1.24 16.34
CA VAL A 69 -9.45 -0.46 15.62
C VAL A 69 -10.06 0.81 15.06
N ARG A 70 -9.27 1.89 15.03
CA ARG A 70 -9.70 3.18 14.49
C ARG A 70 -9.77 3.12 12.96
N ALA A 71 -10.84 3.69 12.40
CA ALA A 71 -11.03 3.86 10.98
C ALA A 71 -11.48 5.29 10.69
N GLN A 72 -11.18 5.80 9.50
CA GLN A 72 -11.56 7.12 9.03
C GLN A 72 -12.29 7.01 7.71
N PHE A 73 -13.51 7.61 7.62
CA PHE A 73 -14.26 7.65 6.37
C PHE A 73 -14.04 8.96 5.61
N TYR A 74 -13.90 8.82 4.30
CA TYR A 74 -13.88 9.88 3.30
C TYR A 74 -15.05 9.64 2.36
N ARG A 75 -16.11 10.46 2.50
CA ARG A 75 -17.34 10.29 1.73
C ARG A 75 -17.47 11.34 0.63
N PRO A 76 -17.58 10.94 -0.65
CA PRO A 76 -17.89 11.86 -1.72
C PRO A 76 -19.33 12.30 -1.65
N GLN A 77 -19.63 13.54 -2.05
CA GLN A 77 -20.99 13.99 -2.22
C GLN A 77 -21.68 13.27 -3.40
N GLY A 78 -22.99 12.99 -3.22
CA GLY A 78 -23.81 12.33 -4.25
C GLY A 78 -23.80 10.79 -4.17
N SER A 79 -24.26 10.14 -5.24
CA SER A 79 -24.36 8.69 -5.29
C SER A 79 -22.98 8.03 -5.31
N VAL A 80 -22.81 7.00 -4.50
CA VAL A 80 -21.60 6.20 -4.39
C VAL A 80 -21.79 4.87 -5.12
N ARG A 81 -20.85 4.53 -5.98
CA ARG A 81 -20.88 3.28 -6.73
C ARG A 81 -20.25 2.12 -5.95
N ARG A 82 -19.17 2.39 -5.25
CA ARG A 82 -18.33 1.41 -4.55
C ARG A 82 -17.74 1.99 -3.27
N SER A 83 -17.54 1.17 -2.27
CA SER A 83 -16.67 1.50 -1.14
C SER A 83 -15.36 0.73 -1.23
N VAL A 84 -14.29 1.36 -0.76
CA VAL A 84 -12.94 0.83 -0.75
C VAL A 84 -12.36 0.89 0.65
N LEU A 85 -11.76 -0.21 1.09
CA LEU A 85 -10.88 -0.25 2.24
C LEU A 85 -9.45 0.09 1.77
N LEU A 86 -8.93 1.24 2.21
CA LEU A 86 -7.55 1.67 1.96
C LEU A 86 -6.69 1.37 3.18
N VAL A 87 -5.73 0.48 3.01
CA VAL A 87 -4.91 -0.06 4.10
C VAL A 87 -3.52 0.57 4.06
N PRO A 88 -3.08 1.24 5.15
CA PRO A 88 -1.77 1.91 5.21
C PRO A 88 -0.62 0.92 5.17
N GLY A 89 0.55 1.38 4.72
CA GLY A 89 1.82 0.68 4.89
C GLY A 89 2.35 0.72 6.33
N VAL A 90 3.60 0.29 6.50
CA VAL A 90 4.31 0.38 7.79
C VAL A 90 4.64 1.83 8.09
N HIS A 91 3.86 2.45 8.98
CA HIS A 91 4.06 3.84 9.38
C HIS A 91 3.45 4.12 10.75
N SER A 92 4.21 4.79 11.65
CA SER A 92 3.77 5.07 13.04
C SER A 92 2.51 5.92 13.12
N MET A 93 2.26 6.81 12.15
CA MET A 93 1.05 7.63 12.09
C MET A 93 -0.20 6.87 11.61
N GLY A 94 -0.03 5.68 11.01
CA GLY A 94 -1.14 4.86 10.52
C GLY A 94 -2.09 5.64 9.60
N ILE A 95 -3.37 5.74 9.97
CA ILE A 95 -4.39 6.46 9.17
C ILE A 95 -4.21 7.98 9.11
N ALA A 96 -3.33 8.55 9.93
CA ALA A 96 -3.02 9.99 9.92
C ALA A 96 -1.79 10.32 9.03
N GLU A 97 -1.20 9.34 8.36
CA GLU A 97 -0.09 9.56 7.43
C GLU A 97 -0.53 10.48 6.27
N PRO A 98 0.18 11.60 6.01
CA PRO A 98 -0.29 12.64 5.07
C PRO A 98 -0.52 12.14 3.65
N ARG A 99 0.34 11.27 3.10
CA ARG A 99 0.20 10.71 1.73
C ARG A 99 -0.99 9.78 1.63
N LEU A 100 -1.23 8.95 2.66
CA LEU A 100 -2.42 8.11 2.75
C LEU A 100 -3.70 8.94 2.76
N THR A 101 -3.74 10.03 3.57
CA THR A 101 -4.90 10.91 3.67
C THR A 101 -5.16 11.66 2.36
N ALA A 102 -4.10 12.07 1.64
CA ALA A 102 -4.20 12.67 0.32
C ALA A 102 -4.79 11.68 -0.69
N LEU A 103 -4.24 10.47 -0.78
CA LEU A 103 -4.74 9.41 -1.66
C LEU A 103 -6.20 9.04 -1.35
N ALA A 104 -6.57 8.96 -0.06
CA ALA A 104 -7.94 8.70 0.35
C ALA A 104 -8.91 9.78 -0.13
N ARG A 105 -8.51 11.07 -0.05
CA ARG A 105 -9.30 12.20 -0.56
C ARG A 105 -9.42 12.17 -2.07
N ASP A 106 -8.35 11.85 -2.80
CA ASP A 106 -8.34 11.78 -4.26
C ASP A 106 -9.22 10.65 -4.79
N LEU A 107 -9.14 9.47 -4.18
CA LEU A 107 -10.03 8.35 -4.46
C LEU A 107 -11.50 8.72 -4.17
N ALA A 108 -11.75 9.35 -3.02
CA ALA A 108 -13.09 9.79 -2.67
C ALA A 108 -13.60 10.87 -3.64
N GLY A 109 -12.75 11.81 -4.02
CA GLY A 109 -13.07 12.81 -5.05
C GLY A 109 -13.44 12.21 -6.42
N SER A 110 -13.03 10.97 -6.68
CA SER A 110 -13.43 10.21 -7.88
C SER A 110 -14.79 9.50 -7.73
N GLY A 111 -15.49 9.67 -6.59
CA GLY A 111 -16.84 9.13 -6.37
C GLY A 111 -16.88 7.78 -5.64
N ILE A 112 -15.79 7.40 -4.97
CA ILE A 112 -15.67 6.18 -4.17
C ILE A 112 -15.75 6.54 -2.69
N THR A 113 -16.53 5.82 -1.87
CA THR A 113 -16.39 5.93 -0.41
C THR A 113 -15.11 5.22 0.01
N VAL A 114 -14.22 5.92 0.70
CA VAL A 114 -12.97 5.33 1.20
C VAL A 114 -13.01 5.23 2.70
N MET A 115 -12.67 4.06 3.23
CA MET A 115 -12.37 3.87 4.65
C MET A 115 -10.88 3.56 4.79
N THR A 116 -10.15 4.36 5.56
CA THR A 116 -8.80 3.99 6.01
C THR A 116 -8.87 3.29 7.35
N LEU A 117 -8.00 2.30 7.58
CA LEU A 117 -8.03 1.41 8.74
C LEU A 117 -6.69 1.42 9.46
N ALA A 118 -6.66 1.69 10.75
CA ALA A 118 -5.46 1.57 11.56
C ALA A 118 -5.08 0.09 11.72
N LEU A 119 -3.80 -0.22 11.49
CA LEU A 119 -3.23 -1.54 11.75
C LEU A 119 -2.18 -1.41 12.87
N PRO A 120 -2.52 -1.78 14.11
CA PRO A 120 -1.63 -1.58 15.26
C PRO A 120 -0.25 -2.21 15.08
N ASP A 121 -0.17 -3.41 14.48
CA ASP A 121 1.09 -4.09 14.25
C ASP A 121 1.97 -3.30 13.25
N LEU A 122 1.41 -2.82 12.13
CA LEU A 122 2.17 -2.02 11.15
C LEU A 122 2.57 -0.66 11.71
N MET A 123 1.73 -0.05 12.56
CA MET A 123 2.08 1.17 13.28
C MET A 123 3.22 0.93 14.29
N GLY A 124 3.32 -0.28 14.82
CA GLY A 124 4.40 -0.76 15.67
C GLY A 124 5.59 -1.37 14.91
N TYR A 125 5.70 -1.15 13.59
CA TYR A 125 6.76 -1.73 12.73
C TYR A 125 6.83 -3.26 12.76
N GLN A 126 5.71 -3.94 12.98
CA GLN A 126 5.59 -5.40 12.96
C GLN A 126 4.70 -5.84 11.78
N ILE A 127 5.22 -6.73 10.95
CA ILE A 127 4.49 -7.27 9.80
C ILE A 127 4.07 -8.68 10.17
N THR A 128 2.80 -8.87 10.53
CA THR A 128 2.27 -10.13 11.03
C THR A 128 0.96 -10.53 10.34
N ALA A 129 0.61 -11.82 10.42
CA ALA A 129 -0.67 -12.33 9.93
C ALA A 129 -1.89 -11.74 10.67
N ARG A 130 -1.72 -11.21 11.90
CA ARG A 130 -2.78 -10.52 12.66
C ARG A 130 -3.29 -9.29 11.92
N SER A 131 -2.43 -8.60 11.16
CA SER A 131 -2.87 -7.50 10.30
C SER A 131 -3.84 -7.97 9.21
N ALA A 132 -3.63 -9.16 8.64
CA ALA A 132 -4.59 -9.76 7.70
C ALA A 132 -5.91 -10.14 8.38
N ASP A 133 -5.91 -10.52 9.68
CA ASP A 133 -7.12 -10.75 10.47
C ASP A 133 -7.94 -9.46 10.61
N VAL A 134 -7.28 -8.35 10.94
CA VAL A 134 -7.91 -7.04 11.08
C VAL A 134 -8.50 -6.55 9.74
N ILE A 135 -7.77 -6.76 8.64
CA ILE A 135 -8.25 -6.42 7.28
C ILE A 135 -9.49 -7.25 6.93
N GLU A 136 -9.48 -8.57 7.18
CA GLU A 136 -10.62 -9.47 6.95
C GLU A 136 -11.86 -9.01 7.71
N ASP A 137 -11.72 -8.76 9.02
CA ASP A 137 -12.83 -8.33 9.87
C ASP A 137 -13.40 -6.97 9.41
N ALA A 138 -12.54 -6.03 9.00
CA ALA A 138 -12.98 -4.74 8.49
C ALA A 138 -13.75 -4.86 7.16
N VAL A 139 -13.30 -5.71 6.24
CA VAL A 139 -14.03 -5.98 4.99
C VAL A 139 -15.37 -6.63 5.28
N ALA A 140 -15.42 -7.62 6.18
CA ALA A 140 -16.68 -8.25 6.58
C ALA A 140 -17.65 -7.23 7.20
N TRP A 141 -17.14 -6.35 8.06
CA TRP A 141 -17.90 -5.28 8.70
C TRP A 141 -18.45 -4.26 7.68
N MET A 142 -17.64 -3.84 6.70
CA MET A 142 -18.09 -2.94 5.63
C MET A 142 -19.11 -3.59 4.71
N ALA A 143 -18.87 -4.85 4.29
CA ALA A 143 -19.74 -5.58 3.37
C ALA A 143 -21.13 -5.86 3.95
N ALA A 144 -21.24 -6.00 5.27
CA ALA A 144 -22.52 -6.17 5.96
C ALA A 144 -23.39 -4.89 6.00
N ARG A 145 -22.83 -3.74 5.63
CA ARG A 145 -23.50 -2.42 5.72
C ARG A 145 -23.99 -1.98 4.34
N ARG A 146 -25.28 -1.94 4.14
CA ARG A 146 -25.89 -1.59 2.84
C ARG A 146 -25.62 -0.16 2.40
N ASP A 147 -25.40 0.77 3.33
CA ASP A 147 -25.00 2.15 3.04
C ASP A 147 -23.56 2.26 2.48
N LEU A 148 -22.70 1.30 2.83
CA LEU A 148 -21.32 1.20 2.31
C LEU A 148 -21.23 0.27 1.11
N SER A 149 -21.98 -0.81 1.12
CA SER A 149 -21.89 -1.88 0.12
C SER A 149 -23.28 -2.36 -0.28
N PRO A 150 -23.94 -1.67 -1.23
CA PRO A 150 -25.26 -2.09 -1.70
C PRO A 150 -25.31 -3.49 -2.30
N ASP A 151 -24.22 -3.92 -2.93
CA ASP A 151 -24.06 -5.25 -3.56
C ASP A 151 -23.30 -6.26 -2.67
N GLY A 152 -22.97 -5.89 -1.43
CA GLY A 152 -22.23 -6.72 -0.48
C GLY A 152 -20.75 -6.88 -0.82
N LYS A 153 -20.19 -6.06 -1.72
CA LYS A 153 -18.79 -6.16 -2.16
C LYS A 153 -17.99 -4.89 -1.90
N ILE A 154 -16.75 -5.06 -1.44
CA ILE A 154 -15.81 -3.99 -1.10
C ILE A 154 -14.55 -4.11 -1.96
N GLY A 155 -14.06 -2.99 -2.51
CA GLY A 155 -12.73 -2.92 -3.07
C GLY A 155 -11.67 -2.83 -1.96
N MET A 156 -10.50 -3.41 -2.19
CA MET A 156 -9.38 -3.34 -1.26
C MET A 156 -8.17 -2.70 -1.94
N VAL A 157 -7.54 -1.73 -1.28
CA VAL A 157 -6.29 -1.10 -1.73
C VAL A 157 -5.30 -1.16 -0.58
N GLY A 158 -4.25 -1.96 -0.72
CA GLY A 158 -3.17 -2.07 0.26
C GLY A 158 -1.88 -1.43 -0.26
N ILE A 159 -1.20 -0.68 0.60
CA ILE A 159 0.05 0.02 0.27
C ILE A 159 1.22 -0.69 0.91
N SER A 160 2.32 -0.93 0.14
CA SER A 160 3.52 -1.57 0.66
C SER A 160 3.19 -2.95 1.26
N PHE A 161 3.69 -3.32 2.42
CA PHE A 161 3.42 -4.61 3.06
C PHE A 161 1.93 -4.93 3.22
N SER A 162 1.07 -3.94 3.40
CA SER A 162 -0.38 -4.18 3.46
C SER A 162 -0.98 -4.59 2.12
N GLY A 163 -0.31 -4.36 1.00
CA GLY A 163 -0.69 -4.90 -0.31
C GLY A 163 -0.71 -6.42 -0.31
N GLY A 164 0.38 -7.06 0.13
CA GLY A 164 0.44 -8.51 0.29
C GLY A 164 -0.55 -9.02 1.33
N LEU A 165 -0.64 -8.37 2.50
CA LEU A 165 -1.60 -8.73 3.57
C LEU A 165 -3.06 -8.63 3.11
N SER A 166 -3.40 -7.66 2.25
CA SER A 166 -4.74 -7.54 1.66
C SER A 166 -5.06 -8.69 0.71
N ILE A 167 -4.07 -9.15 -0.07
CA ILE A 167 -4.23 -10.34 -0.93
C ILE A 167 -4.45 -11.60 -0.08
N VAL A 168 -3.69 -11.77 1.01
CA VAL A 168 -3.90 -12.87 1.97
C VAL A 168 -5.32 -12.83 2.54
N ALA A 169 -5.76 -11.66 3.03
CA ALA A 169 -7.10 -11.51 3.60
C ALA A 169 -8.20 -11.81 2.56
N ALA A 170 -8.07 -11.31 1.33
CA ALA A 170 -9.04 -11.52 0.25
C ALA A 170 -9.21 -12.97 -0.18
N GLY A 171 -8.20 -13.83 0.06
CA GLY A 171 -8.30 -15.27 -0.17
C GLY A 171 -9.07 -16.03 0.90
N ARG A 172 -9.34 -15.43 2.08
CA ARG A 172 -9.96 -16.09 3.21
C ARG A 172 -11.47 -16.30 2.99
N GLU A 173 -11.97 -17.47 3.38
CA GLU A 173 -13.34 -17.93 3.13
C GLU A 173 -14.40 -16.93 3.60
N ALA A 174 -14.21 -16.30 4.74
CA ALA A 174 -15.20 -15.40 5.34
C ALA A 174 -15.53 -14.14 4.50
N ILE A 175 -14.59 -13.71 3.63
CA ILE A 175 -14.76 -12.49 2.81
C ILE A 175 -14.50 -12.70 1.32
N ARG A 176 -14.10 -13.88 0.88
CA ARG A 176 -13.66 -14.16 -0.49
C ARG A 176 -14.71 -13.80 -1.56
N ASP A 177 -15.98 -13.95 -1.24
CA ASP A 177 -17.13 -13.56 -2.07
C ASP A 177 -17.54 -12.09 -1.91
N LYS A 178 -17.03 -11.41 -0.88
CA LYS A 178 -17.34 -10.02 -0.53
C LYS A 178 -16.32 -9.01 -1.08
N VAL A 179 -15.27 -9.49 -1.74
CA VAL A 179 -14.25 -8.64 -2.36
C VAL A 179 -14.61 -8.38 -3.81
N ALA A 180 -14.61 -7.10 -4.22
CA ALA A 180 -14.83 -6.69 -5.61
C ALA A 180 -13.53 -6.76 -6.41
N PHE A 181 -12.44 -6.29 -5.82
CA PHE A 181 -11.08 -6.32 -6.36
C PHE A 181 -10.07 -6.12 -5.22
N VAL A 182 -8.81 -6.50 -5.46
CA VAL A 182 -7.68 -6.16 -4.61
C VAL A 182 -6.66 -5.42 -5.44
N LEU A 183 -6.23 -4.23 -4.99
CA LEU A 183 -5.08 -3.52 -5.51
C LEU A 183 -3.96 -3.55 -4.48
N SER A 184 -2.83 -4.11 -4.85
CA SER A 184 -1.59 -4.09 -4.09
C SER A 184 -0.64 -3.08 -4.73
N PHE A 185 -0.34 -2.01 -4.00
CA PHE A 185 0.58 -0.98 -4.44
C PHE A 185 1.93 -1.16 -3.75
N GLY A 186 2.95 -1.62 -4.49
CA GLY A 186 4.28 -1.90 -3.97
C GLY A 186 4.27 -3.01 -2.90
N GLY A 187 3.41 -4.03 -3.06
CA GLY A 187 3.27 -5.11 -2.08
C GLY A 187 4.16 -6.31 -2.36
N HIS A 188 4.29 -7.19 -1.36
CA HIS A 188 5.10 -8.40 -1.42
C HIS A 188 4.29 -9.64 -1.81
N GLY A 189 4.97 -10.64 -2.39
CA GLY A 189 4.45 -11.99 -2.61
C GLY A 189 4.85 -12.97 -1.50
N ASP A 190 6.12 -12.89 -1.05
CA ASP A 190 6.66 -13.69 0.07
C ASP A 190 7.40 -12.79 1.06
N LEU A 191 6.87 -12.68 2.28
CA LEU A 191 7.46 -11.84 3.33
C LEU A 191 8.87 -12.27 3.71
N GLY A 192 9.12 -13.57 3.81
CA GLY A 192 10.45 -14.10 4.16
C GLY A 192 11.51 -13.73 3.11
N ARG A 193 11.12 -13.73 1.83
CA ARG A 193 11.98 -13.33 0.72
C ARG A 193 12.32 -11.84 0.76
N VAL A 194 11.33 -10.98 1.05
CA VAL A 194 11.58 -9.53 1.23
C VAL A 194 12.45 -9.25 2.44
N LEU A 195 12.23 -9.92 3.58
CA LEU A 195 13.08 -9.73 4.76
C LEU A 195 14.54 -10.17 4.48
N ARG A 196 14.74 -11.23 3.71
CA ARG A 196 16.08 -11.64 3.26
C ARG A 196 16.72 -10.57 2.37
N TYR A 197 15.98 -10.05 1.38
CA TYR A 197 16.47 -8.95 0.54
C TYR A 197 16.89 -7.74 1.38
N LEU A 198 16.07 -7.30 2.32
CA LEU A 198 16.40 -6.16 3.20
C LEU A 198 17.64 -6.40 4.05
N ALA A 199 17.91 -7.65 4.45
CA ALA A 199 19.04 -8.01 5.29
C ALA A 199 20.33 -8.28 4.49
N THR A 200 20.25 -8.76 3.24
CA THR A 200 21.40 -9.27 2.48
C THR A 200 21.63 -8.58 1.14
N GLY A 201 20.62 -7.87 0.63
CA GLY A 201 20.61 -7.36 -0.75
C GLY A 201 20.26 -8.41 -1.81
N GLU A 202 20.00 -9.67 -1.42
CA GLU A 202 19.61 -10.74 -2.34
C GLU A 202 18.14 -10.64 -2.70
N ALA A 203 17.81 -10.12 -3.88
CA ALA A 203 16.45 -10.09 -4.42
C ALA A 203 16.16 -11.32 -5.26
N VAL A 204 14.88 -11.70 -5.38
CA VAL A 204 14.44 -12.67 -6.38
C VAL A 204 14.62 -12.07 -7.79
N GLU A 205 15.08 -12.87 -8.73
CA GLU A 205 15.18 -12.46 -10.12
C GLU A 205 13.83 -12.58 -10.83
N ALA A 206 13.51 -11.59 -11.65
CA ALA A 206 12.36 -11.64 -12.54
C ALA A 206 12.70 -11.02 -13.90
N PRO A 207 12.16 -11.58 -15.01
CA PRO A 207 12.44 -11.06 -16.35
C PRO A 207 12.05 -9.59 -16.51
N GLY A 208 12.97 -8.77 -17.01
CA GLY A 208 12.70 -7.36 -17.30
C GLY A 208 12.70 -6.42 -16.08
N VAL A 209 13.12 -6.92 -14.92
CA VAL A 209 13.20 -6.13 -13.67
C VAL A 209 14.65 -6.06 -13.21
N LEU A 210 15.09 -4.84 -12.88
CA LEU A 210 16.40 -4.61 -12.29
C LEU A 210 16.32 -4.77 -10.76
N SER A 211 17.36 -5.35 -10.17
CA SER A 211 17.52 -5.39 -8.73
C SER A 211 18.28 -4.15 -8.26
N HIS A 212 17.77 -3.51 -7.23
CA HIS A 212 18.37 -2.35 -6.57
C HIS A 212 18.90 -2.75 -5.17
N PRO A 213 19.91 -2.06 -4.64
CA PRO A 213 20.30 -2.25 -3.24
C PRO A 213 19.13 -1.91 -2.30
N PRO A 214 18.94 -2.67 -1.20
CA PRO A 214 17.85 -2.45 -0.28
C PRO A 214 18.00 -1.12 0.46
N HIS A 215 16.86 -0.52 0.81
CA HIS A 215 16.83 0.66 1.66
C HIS A 215 17.37 0.34 3.06
N ASP A 216 18.28 1.13 3.53
CA ASP A 216 19.03 0.90 4.77
C ASP A 216 18.18 0.88 6.06
N TYR A 217 17.00 1.49 6.08
CA TYR A 217 16.11 1.40 7.23
C TYR A 217 15.46 0.01 7.38
N GLY A 218 15.40 -0.80 6.33
CA GLY A 218 14.75 -2.12 6.37
C GLY A 218 15.34 -3.04 7.43
N VAL A 219 16.67 -3.07 7.57
CA VAL A 219 17.34 -3.84 8.64
C VAL A 219 17.01 -3.32 10.03
N ALA A 220 16.76 -2.02 10.22
CA ALA A 220 16.33 -1.46 11.48
C ALA A 220 14.93 -1.97 11.88
N VAL A 221 14.00 -2.09 10.92
CA VAL A 221 12.67 -2.69 11.14
C VAL A 221 12.79 -4.16 11.53
N ILE A 222 13.65 -4.93 10.86
CA ILE A 222 13.89 -6.34 11.17
C ILE A 222 14.49 -6.49 12.58
N LEU A 223 15.49 -5.67 12.91
CA LEU A 223 16.11 -5.68 14.24
C LEU A 223 15.11 -5.29 15.34
N TYR A 224 14.26 -4.29 15.07
CA TYR A 224 13.19 -3.91 16.00
C TYR A 224 12.25 -5.08 16.30
N ALA A 225 11.78 -5.78 15.27
CA ALA A 225 10.90 -6.92 15.40
C ALA A 225 11.60 -8.09 16.14
N GLY A 226 12.86 -8.37 15.81
CA GLY A 226 13.64 -9.49 16.35
C GLY A 226 14.53 -9.16 17.55
N ALA A 227 14.38 -8.00 18.19
CA ALA A 227 15.27 -7.58 19.29
C ALA A 227 15.36 -8.60 20.42
N ASP A 228 14.24 -9.26 20.76
CA ASP A 228 14.17 -10.29 21.80
C ASP A 228 14.96 -11.58 21.48
N ARG A 229 15.48 -11.72 20.27
CA ARG A 229 16.28 -12.87 19.82
C ARG A 229 17.78 -12.59 19.78
N VAL A 230 18.14 -11.32 19.81
CA VAL A 230 19.54 -10.89 19.64
C VAL A 230 20.11 -10.16 20.86
N VAL A 231 19.25 -9.76 21.81
CA VAL A 231 19.71 -9.18 23.09
C VAL A 231 19.01 -9.82 24.28
N PRO A 232 19.59 -9.74 25.49
CA PRO A 232 18.95 -10.20 26.73
C PRO A 232 17.59 -9.53 26.98
N PRO A 233 16.60 -10.21 27.59
CA PRO A 233 15.26 -9.68 27.84
C PRO A 233 15.23 -8.30 28.52
N SER A 234 16.16 -8.02 29.42
CA SER A 234 16.29 -6.73 30.12
C SER A 234 16.70 -5.56 29.19
N GLN A 235 17.24 -5.85 28.01
CA GLN A 235 17.72 -4.85 27.07
C GLN A 235 16.73 -4.59 25.93
N VAL A 236 15.75 -5.47 25.70
CA VAL A 236 14.84 -5.42 24.57
C VAL A 236 14.08 -4.10 24.49
N ALA A 237 13.53 -3.63 25.61
CA ALA A 237 12.75 -2.40 25.65
C ALA A 237 13.60 -1.17 25.26
N GLY A 238 14.78 -1.03 25.85
CA GLY A 238 15.68 0.09 25.57
C GLY A 238 16.17 0.10 24.12
N LEU A 239 16.55 -1.07 23.57
CA LEU A 239 16.95 -1.19 22.17
C LEU A 239 15.79 -0.82 21.24
N ARG A 240 14.59 -1.36 21.46
CA ARG A 240 13.39 -1.02 20.68
C ARG A 240 13.06 0.47 20.71
N ASP A 241 13.21 1.13 21.86
CA ASP A 241 12.97 2.57 21.98
C ASP A 241 13.97 3.38 21.16
N GLY A 242 15.24 3.01 21.17
CA GLY A 242 16.27 3.64 20.33
C GLY A 242 15.99 3.47 18.84
N ILE A 243 15.69 2.24 18.40
CA ILE A 243 15.38 1.95 17.00
C ILE A 243 14.09 2.68 16.57
N ARG A 244 13.05 2.71 17.40
CA ARG A 244 11.81 3.44 17.10
C ARG A 244 12.06 4.94 16.94
N THR A 245 12.94 5.52 17.76
CA THR A 245 13.34 6.91 17.63
C THR A 245 14.05 7.17 16.31
N PHE A 246 14.95 6.28 15.88
CA PHE A 246 15.59 6.34 14.57
C PHE A 246 14.58 6.23 13.40
N LEU A 247 13.65 5.27 13.47
CA LEU A 247 12.62 5.08 12.44
C LEU A 247 11.67 6.28 12.34
N LEU A 248 11.30 6.88 13.49
CA LEU A 248 10.53 8.13 13.51
C LEU A 248 11.31 9.26 12.84
N ALA A 249 12.60 9.43 13.15
CA ALA A 249 13.45 10.42 12.49
C ALA A 249 13.50 10.23 10.97
N SER A 250 13.62 8.98 10.52
CA SER A 250 13.60 8.63 9.10
C SER A 250 12.28 9.01 8.41
N GLN A 251 11.13 8.82 9.07
CA GLN A 251 9.84 9.25 8.54
C GLN A 251 9.68 10.78 8.51
N LEU A 252 10.21 11.47 9.51
CA LEU A 252 10.16 12.92 9.58
C LEU A 252 10.97 13.63 8.48
N THR A 253 11.94 12.97 7.85
CA THR A 253 12.69 13.55 6.71
C THR A 253 11.79 13.97 5.55
N LEU A 254 10.63 13.33 5.39
CA LEU A 254 9.65 13.63 4.35
C LEU A 254 8.73 14.82 4.69
N VAL A 255 8.69 15.22 5.96
CA VAL A 255 7.72 16.22 6.47
C VAL A 255 8.42 17.44 7.06
N ASN A 256 9.44 17.23 7.89
CA ASN A 256 10.15 18.27 8.63
C ASN A 256 11.60 17.86 8.89
N MET A 257 12.53 18.38 8.08
CA MET A 257 13.94 18.03 8.14
C MET A 257 14.62 18.46 9.46
N ASP A 258 14.23 19.59 10.03
CA ASP A 258 14.81 20.07 11.30
C ASP A 258 14.42 19.16 12.46
N GLU A 259 13.17 18.76 12.53
CA GLU A 259 12.67 17.81 13.52
C GLU A 259 13.27 16.42 13.31
N ALA A 260 13.45 15.98 12.06
CA ALA A 260 14.14 14.76 11.72
C ALA A 260 15.56 14.74 12.27
N ASN A 261 16.33 15.82 12.01
CA ASN A 261 17.71 15.93 12.48
C ASN A 261 17.81 15.93 14.02
N ALA A 262 16.92 16.64 14.71
CA ALA A 262 16.85 16.62 16.16
C ALA A 262 16.53 15.21 16.70
N THR A 263 15.62 14.49 16.03
CA THR A 263 15.23 13.14 16.41
C THR A 263 16.34 12.12 16.13
N PHE A 264 17.09 12.23 15.03
CA PHE A 264 18.30 11.44 14.80
C PHE A 264 19.37 11.70 15.87
N ALA A 265 19.58 12.96 16.25
CA ALA A 265 20.51 13.30 17.33
C ALA A 265 20.10 12.63 18.64
N LYS A 266 18.80 12.63 18.97
CA LYS A 266 18.25 11.92 20.13
C LYS A 266 18.52 10.41 20.05
N ALA A 267 18.30 9.76 18.91
CA ALA A 267 18.57 8.34 18.74
C ALA A 267 20.06 8.00 18.98
N ARG A 268 20.99 8.84 18.52
CA ARG A 268 22.44 8.69 18.80
C ARG A 268 22.77 8.85 20.29
N GLU A 269 22.14 9.81 20.97
CA GLU A 269 22.36 10.03 22.40
C GLU A 269 21.89 8.84 23.24
N MET A 270 20.81 8.15 22.83
CA MET A 270 20.28 6.99 23.53
C MET A 270 21.27 5.81 23.60
N VAL A 271 22.24 5.73 22.67
CA VAL A 271 23.31 4.71 22.71
C VAL A 271 24.04 4.72 24.05
N LYS A 272 24.31 5.90 24.62
CA LYS A 272 25.09 6.07 25.85
C LYS A 272 24.43 5.46 27.09
N SER A 273 23.12 5.27 27.06
CA SER A 273 22.34 4.71 28.17
C SER A 273 22.09 3.21 28.06
N LEU A 274 22.49 2.60 26.93
CA LEU A 274 22.28 1.18 26.69
C LEU A 274 23.50 0.34 27.11
N PRO A 275 23.29 -0.85 27.69
CA PRO A 275 24.36 -1.81 27.89
C PRO A 275 24.69 -2.55 26.58
N GLU A 276 25.88 -3.19 26.54
CA GLU A 276 26.22 -4.10 25.45
C GLU A 276 25.40 -5.40 25.52
N PRO A 277 24.98 -5.97 24.35
CA PRO A 277 25.30 -5.57 22.98
C PRO A 277 24.35 -4.52 22.39
N SER A 278 23.32 -4.05 23.12
CA SER A 278 22.31 -3.11 22.61
C SER A 278 22.92 -1.78 22.19
N ALA A 279 23.96 -1.29 22.86
CA ALA A 279 24.66 -0.07 22.50
C ALA A 279 25.31 -0.18 21.12
N THR A 280 26.01 -1.28 20.86
CA THR A 280 26.61 -1.60 19.56
C THR A 280 25.53 -1.69 18.47
N TYR A 281 24.42 -2.40 18.73
CA TYR A 281 23.36 -2.57 17.70
C TYR A 281 22.64 -1.27 17.38
N LEU A 282 22.36 -0.43 18.38
CA LEU A 282 21.78 0.90 18.12
C LEU A 282 22.76 1.83 17.39
N THR A 283 24.06 1.69 17.64
CA THR A 283 25.09 2.39 16.86
C THR A 283 25.03 1.99 15.39
N TRP A 284 24.99 0.69 15.09
CA TRP A 284 24.85 0.20 13.71
C TRP A 284 23.57 0.71 13.03
N VAL A 285 22.45 0.80 13.76
CA VAL A 285 21.21 1.40 13.24
C VAL A 285 21.41 2.87 12.90
N ASN A 286 21.97 3.65 13.81
CA ASN A 286 22.23 5.09 13.60
C ASN A 286 23.20 5.35 12.44
N ASP A 287 24.17 4.46 12.24
CA ASP A 287 25.17 4.54 11.16
C ASP A 287 24.70 3.85 9.88
N ARG A 288 23.49 3.27 9.89
CA ARG A 288 22.90 2.52 8.77
C ARG A 288 23.82 1.39 8.28
N ASN A 289 24.47 0.73 9.19
CA ASN A 289 25.45 -0.31 8.90
C ASN A 289 24.80 -1.67 8.60
N VAL A 290 24.19 -1.78 7.41
CA VAL A 290 23.52 -2.98 6.90
C VAL A 290 24.47 -4.18 6.91
N LYS A 291 25.77 -3.95 6.63
CA LYS A 291 26.77 -4.98 6.53
C LYS A 291 26.96 -5.77 7.84
N GLU A 292 26.92 -5.10 8.97
CA GLU A 292 27.04 -5.75 10.28
C GLU A 292 25.68 -6.29 10.79
N MET A 293 24.59 -5.55 10.53
CA MET A 293 23.25 -5.96 10.96
C MET A 293 22.72 -7.18 10.19
N GLY A 294 22.97 -7.26 8.88
CA GLY A 294 22.47 -8.35 8.02
C GLY A 294 22.84 -9.75 8.56
N PRO A 295 24.12 -10.07 8.74
CA PRO A 295 24.55 -11.37 9.28
C PRO A 295 23.97 -11.69 10.66
N LEU A 296 23.79 -10.68 11.53
CA LEU A 296 23.14 -10.84 12.83
C LEU A 296 21.69 -11.30 12.69
N LEU A 297 20.96 -10.78 11.69
CA LEU A 297 19.52 -10.97 11.55
C LEU A 297 19.13 -12.19 10.71
N VAL A 298 19.95 -12.56 9.73
CA VAL A 298 19.67 -13.68 8.80
C VAL A 298 19.25 -14.97 9.50
N PRO A 299 19.91 -15.44 10.61
CA PRO A 299 19.48 -16.65 11.32
C PRO A 299 18.06 -16.60 11.88
N HIS A 300 17.50 -15.41 12.05
CA HIS A 300 16.20 -15.16 12.69
C HIS A 300 15.07 -14.85 11.69
N LEU A 301 15.38 -14.66 10.39
CA LEU A 301 14.38 -14.28 9.37
C LEU A 301 13.28 -15.33 9.20
N GLY A 302 13.61 -16.62 9.25
CA GLY A 302 12.64 -17.71 9.13
C GLY A 302 11.54 -17.72 10.21
N THR A 303 11.80 -17.07 11.35
CA THR A 303 10.84 -16.93 12.45
C THR A 303 10.10 -15.58 12.44
N GLN A 304 10.57 -14.62 11.66
CA GLN A 304 9.93 -13.31 11.46
C GLN A 304 9.10 -13.27 10.18
N GLY A 305 9.53 -13.97 9.13
CA GLY A 305 8.81 -14.09 7.86
C GLY A 305 7.65 -15.07 7.98
N ASP A 306 6.55 -14.65 8.64
CA ASP A 306 5.35 -15.46 8.80
C ASP A 306 4.78 -15.88 7.43
N ALA A 307 4.73 -17.19 7.18
CA ALA A 307 4.14 -17.73 5.96
C ALA A 307 2.66 -17.33 5.81
N ALA A 308 1.94 -17.16 6.93
CA ALA A 308 0.56 -16.70 6.94
C ALA A 308 0.38 -15.22 6.56
N ALA A 309 1.48 -14.46 6.47
CA ALA A 309 1.49 -13.09 5.97
C ALA A 309 1.92 -13.00 4.49
N SER A 310 2.19 -14.13 3.83
CA SER A 310 2.70 -14.20 2.45
C SER A 310 1.63 -14.69 1.49
N PRO A 311 1.23 -13.90 0.46
CA PRO A 311 0.27 -14.31 -0.56
C PRO A 311 0.59 -15.64 -1.26
N GLU A 312 1.85 -15.86 -1.61
CA GLU A 312 2.30 -17.09 -2.29
C GLU A 312 2.23 -18.35 -1.40
N ARG A 313 2.09 -18.18 -0.09
CA ARG A 313 1.96 -19.26 0.90
C ARG A 313 0.56 -19.35 1.51
N ALA A 314 -0.33 -18.42 1.13
CA ALA A 314 -1.71 -18.45 1.60
C ALA A 314 -2.45 -19.71 1.11
N PRO A 315 -3.30 -20.34 1.94
CA PRO A 315 -3.98 -21.59 1.59
C PRO A 315 -4.86 -21.47 0.34
N THR A 316 -5.48 -20.32 0.15
CA THR A 316 -6.38 -20.03 -0.96
C THR A 316 -6.10 -18.65 -1.55
N PRO A 317 -6.02 -18.54 -2.88
CA PRO A 317 -5.90 -17.23 -3.54
C PRO A 317 -7.25 -16.50 -3.54
N PRO A 318 -7.27 -15.17 -3.76
CA PRO A 318 -8.50 -14.42 -3.99
C PRO A 318 -9.32 -14.98 -5.15
N SER A 319 -10.65 -14.83 -5.09
CA SER A 319 -11.53 -15.07 -6.24
C SER A 319 -11.78 -13.78 -7.05
N ALA A 320 -11.53 -12.63 -6.42
CA ALA A 320 -11.65 -11.32 -7.03
C ALA A 320 -10.43 -11.01 -7.91
N PRO A 321 -10.56 -10.14 -8.94
CA PRO A 321 -9.43 -9.64 -9.71
C PRO A 321 -8.38 -8.98 -8.81
N VAL A 322 -7.11 -9.22 -9.12
CA VAL A 322 -5.95 -8.65 -8.41
C VAL A 322 -5.20 -7.70 -9.33
N PHE A 323 -4.95 -6.49 -8.85
CA PHE A 323 -4.17 -5.46 -9.50
C PHE A 323 -2.87 -5.28 -8.73
N LEU A 324 -1.73 -5.44 -9.41
CA LEU A 324 -0.40 -5.27 -8.84
C LEU A 324 0.24 -4.05 -9.49
N LEU A 325 0.39 -2.97 -8.74
CA LEU A 325 1.07 -1.74 -9.17
C LEU A 325 2.37 -1.61 -8.39
N HIS A 326 3.50 -1.48 -9.09
CA HIS A 326 4.81 -1.39 -8.43
C HIS A 326 5.72 -0.38 -9.14
N GLY A 327 6.49 0.37 -8.37
CA GLY A 327 7.58 1.19 -8.89
C GLY A 327 8.79 0.32 -9.25
N ASP A 328 9.46 0.60 -10.33
CA ASP A 328 10.62 -0.19 -10.78
C ASP A 328 11.89 0.05 -9.94
N GLU A 329 11.99 1.19 -9.26
CA GLU A 329 13.10 1.55 -8.37
C GLU A 329 12.78 1.32 -6.88
N ASP A 330 11.80 0.46 -6.56
CA ASP A 330 11.46 0.19 -5.17
C ASP A 330 12.58 -0.56 -4.45
N THR A 331 13.19 0.10 -3.48
CA THR A 331 14.29 -0.41 -2.64
C THR A 331 13.82 -0.97 -1.29
N VAL A 332 12.51 -0.96 -1.02
CA VAL A 332 11.92 -1.50 0.21
C VAL A 332 11.34 -2.89 -0.05
N ILE A 333 10.49 -3.00 -1.07
CA ILE A 333 9.97 -4.28 -1.55
C ILE A 333 10.39 -4.41 -3.01
N PRO A 334 11.24 -5.38 -3.36
CA PRO A 334 11.75 -5.49 -4.74
C PRO A 334 10.60 -5.62 -5.74
N THR A 335 10.67 -4.88 -6.83
CA THR A 335 9.69 -4.90 -7.92
C THR A 335 9.42 -6.32 -8.46
N ALA A 336 10.44 -7.17 -8.43
CA ALA A 336 10.34 -8.58 -8.80
C ALA A 336 9.28 -9.34 -7.99
N GLU A 337 8.97 -8.91 -6.75
CA GLU A 337 7.91 -9.50 -5.92
C GLU A 337 6.54 -9.44 -6.62
N SER A 338 6.21 -8.30 -7.24
CA SER A 338 4.93 -8.18 -7.98
C SER A 338 4.91 -9.02 -9.26
N VAL A 339 6.04 -9.18 -9.94
CA VAL A 339 6.12 -10.04 -11.14
C VAL A 339 5.94 -11.51 -10.77
N VAL A 340 6.68 -11.99 -9.76
CA VAL A 340 6.60 -13.37 -9.27
C VAL A 340 5.22 -13.67 -8.72
N LEU A 341 4.68 -12.80 -7.88
CA LEU A 341 3.33 -12.93 -7.34
C LEU A 341 2.27 -12.94 -8.45
N GLY A 342 2.40 -12.05 -9.44
CA GLY A 342 1.49 -12.00 -10.58
C GLY A 342 1.45 -13.32 -11.36
N ASN A 343 2.61 -13.94 -11.60
CA ASN A 343 2.69 -15.24 -12.25
C ASN A 343 2.08 -16.34 -11.37
N TYR A 344 2.44 -16.38 -10.08
CA TYR A 344 1.86 -17.33 -9.13
C TYR A 344 0.31 -17.27 -9.09
N LEU A 345 -0.25 -16.06 -9.02
CA LEU A 345 -1.70 -15.88 -8.97
C LEU A 345 -2.39 -16.31 -10.29
N ARG A 346 -1.78 -16.00 -11.45
CA ARG A 346 -2.29 -16.48 -12.77
C ARG A 346 -2.29 -18.00 -12.87
N ASP A 347 -1.23 -18.65 -12.39
CA ASP A 347 -1.14 -20.13 -12.34
C ASP A 347 -2.22 -20.75 -11.43
N LYS A 348 -2.72 -19.97 -10.46
CA LYS A 348 -3.88 -20.33 -9.61
C LYS A 348 -5.23 -19.95 -10.21
N GLY A 349 -5.27 -19.41 -11.43
CA GLY A 349 -6.50 -19.04 -12.13
C GLY A 349 -7.11 -17.71 -11.71
N VAL A 350 -6.35 -16.85 -11.02
CA VAL A 350 -6.79 -15.49 -10.65
C VAL A 350 -6.65 -14.54 -11.83
N ASP A 351 -7.64 -13.67 -12.06
CA ASP A 351 -7.53 -12.53 -13.00
C ASP A 351 -6.53 -11.50 -12.43
N VAL A 352 -5.38 -11.34 -13.09
CA VAL A 352 -4.28 -10.49 -12.57
C VAL A 352 -3.80 -9.49 -13.61
N ASN A 353 -3.87 -8.21 -13.26
CA ASN A 353 -3.24 -7.12 -14.00
C ASN A 353 -1.98 -6.64 -13.25
N VAL A 354 -0.81 -6.70 -13.88
CA VAL A 354 0.46 -6.25 -13.31
C VAL A 354 0.94 -5.04 -14.11
N LEU A 355 1.21 -3.95 -13.39
CA LEU A 355 1.84 -2.76 -13.96
C LEU A 355 3.08 -2.39 -13.16
N ILE A 356 4.23 -2.48 -13.81
CA ILE A 356 5.48 -1.91 -13.32
C ILE A 356 5.63 -0.52 -13.94
N SER A 357 5.93 0.48 -13.11
CA SER A 357 5.93 1.87 -13.54
C SER A 357 7.23 2.58 -13.15
N HIS A 358 7.87 3.19 -14.14
CA HIS A 358 9.05 4.05 -13.96
C HIS A 358 8.72 5.43 -13.35
N ILE A 359 7.43 5.75 -13.23
CA ILE A 359 6.96 7.03 -12.69
C ILE A 359 6.74 6.95 -11.18
N ILE A 360 6.66 5.76 -10.65
CA ILE A 360 6.37 5.49 -9.25
C ILE A 360 7.66 5.03 -8.58
N THR A 361 8.09 5.74 -7.55
CA THR A 361 9.04 5.24 -6.55
C THR A 361 8.26 4.54 -5.43
N HIS A 362 8.87 4.20 -4.32
CA HIS A 362 8.12 3.57 -3.21
C HIS A 362 6.99 4.48 -2.70
N ALA A 363 5.80 4.32 -3.28
CA ALA A 363 4.56 5.09 -3.00
C ALA A 363 4.62 6.60 -3.32
N GLU A 364 5.48 7.06 -4.23
CA GLU A 364 5.54 8.44 -4.73
C GLU A 364 5.55 8.46 -6.27
N LEU A 365 5.14 9.61 -6.86
CA LEU A 365 5.09 9.79 -8.31
C LEU A 365 6.20 10.73 -8.78
N ASP A 366 6.99 10.29 -9.79
CA ASP A 366 7.92 11.16 -10.50
C ASP A 366 7.18 11.99 -11.56
N ARG A 367 7.38 13.30 -11.53
CA ARG A 367 6.73 14.28 -12.42
C ARG A 367 7.32 14.37 -13.82
N SER A 368 8.47 13.72 -14.08
CA SER A 368 9.21 13.83 -15.34
C SER A 368 8.83 12.81 -16.42
N ALA A 369 7.77 12.04 -16.18
CA ALA A 369 7.42 10.86 -16.94
C ALA A 369 7.00 11.09 -18.40
N ALA A 370 7.36 10.14 -19.26
CA ALA A 370 6.96 10.08 -20.67
C ALA A 370 5.44 9.82 -20.82
N VAL A 371 4.82 10.42 -21.84
CA VAL A 371 3.38 10.31 -22.14
C VAL A 371 2.88 8.87 -22.21
N GLY A 372 3.70 7.93 -22.72
CA GLY A 372 3.33 6.52 -22.84
C GLY A 372 3.16 5.83 -21.49
N GLU A 373 4.00 6.12 -20.50
CA GLU A 373 3.90 5.57 -19.15
C GLU A 373 2.69 6.13 -18.41
N THR A 374 2.44 7.43 -18.54
CA THR A 374 1.23 8.08 -18.02
C THR A 374 -0.03 7.39 -18.52
N TRP A 375 -0.09 7.03 -19.82
CA TRP A 375 -1.25 6.34 -20.39
C TRP A 375 -1.44 4.93 -19.83
N LYS A 376 -0.37 4.19 -19.59
CA LYS A 376 -0.45 2.87 -18.93
C LYS A 376 -1.06 2.98 -17.53
N LEU A 377 -0.63 3.98 -16.74
CA LEU A 377 -1.20 4.23 -15.41
C LEU A 377 -2.67 4.66 -15.47
N ILE A 378 -3.03 5.55 -16.41
CA ILE A 378 -4.43 5.95 -16.60
C ILE A 378 -5.28 4.73 -16.98
N SER A 379 -4.81 3.88 -17.90
CA SER A 379 -5.53 2.67 -18.29
C SER A 379 -5.70 1.69 -17.13
N PHE A 380 -4.63 1.47 -16.36
CA PHE A 380 -4.66 0.62 -15.17
C PHE A 380 -5.69 1.12 -14.13
N TRP A 381 -5.66 2.41 -13.80
CA TRP A 381 -6.62 3.00 -12.88
C TRP A 381 -8.04 3.02 -13.44
N ALA A 382 -8.21 3.17 -14.77
CA ALA A 382 -9.52 3.07 -15.39
C ALA A 382 -10.13 1.67 -15.20
N ASP A 383 -9.32 0.60 -15.30
CA ASP A 383 -9.76 -0.76 -15.02
C ASP A 383 -10.13 -0.95 -13.55
N VAL A 384 -9.32 -0.43 -12.62
CA VAL A 384 -9.62 -0.49 -11.17
C VAL A 384 -10.92 0.23 -10.83
N LEU A 385 -11.11 1.46 -11.35
CA LEU A 385 -12.28 2.29 -11.06
C LEU A 385 -13.59 1.76 -11.66
N GLN A 386 -13.53 0.81 -12.59
CA GLN A 386 -14.70 0.15 -13.17
C GLN A 386 -15.19 -1.05 -12.37
N ARG A 387 -14.37 -1.60 -11.47
CA ARG A 387 -14.74 -2.75 -10.63
C ARG A 387 -15.59 -2.32 -9.45
#